data_8a0bb27d539feb12babdaaf54304d026
#
_entry.id   8a0bb27d539feb12babdaaf54304d026
#
_cell.length_a   1.000
_cell.length_b   1.000
_cell.length_c   1.000
_cell.angle_alpha   90.00
_cell.angle_beta   90.00
_cell.angle_gamma   90.00
#
_symmetry.space_group_name_H-M   'P 1'
#
loop_
_entity.id
_entity.type
_entity.pdbx_description
1 polymer ?
#
loop_
_entity_poly.entity_id
_entity_poly.type
_entity_poly.pdbx_seq_one_letter_code
_entity_poly.pdbx_strand_id
1 'polypeptide(L)'
;DEAHNVGSKGMVECLNENIKYRLALSATIERHRDKSGTDAIFRYFKDRCIEYPLERAIEEGNLCQYEYHIIYSFLSDKELSEYIRITKEMSKCYVNKNGKRKLNEVGKLKAFQRRRIIAGAKDKIGLLKKYMEKYRDDSHILVYCGATKVIDENTDEEEKQILLVNKMIEDELGMSVHKFTADEDIYERETINQCFDRGMYQVLTAIRC
;
A
#
# COMPACT_ATOMS: atom_id res chain seq x y z
N ASP A 1 -5.89 13.83 13.91
CA ASP A 1 -5.83 13.47 12.51
C ASP A 1 -5.99 11.95 12.35
N GLU A 2 -6.39 11.47 11.15
CA GLU A 2 -6.67 10.06 10.88
C GLU A 2 -7.61 9.39 11.89
N ALA A 3 -8.67 10.11 12.25
CA ALA A 3 -9.59 9.74 13.31
C ALA A 3 -10.26 8.37 13.11
N HIS A 4 -10.29 7.84 11.88
CA HIS A 4 -10.79 6.51 11.61
C HIS A 4 -10.01 5.41 12.36
N ASN A 5 -8.75 5.65 12.72
CA ASN A 5 -7.93 4.71 13.50
C ASN A 5 -8.44 4.57 14.95
N VAL A 6 -9.02 5.63 15.49
CA VAL A 6 -9.55 5.66 16.87
C VAL A 6 -10.68 4.65 17.07
N GLY A 7 -11.43 4.31 16.01
CA GLY A 7 -12.46 3.28 16.05
C GLY A 7 -11.95 1.84 16.20
N SER A 8 -10.61 1.60 16.21
CA SER A 8 -10.07 0.26 16.45
C SER A 8 -10.30 -0.19 17.91
N LYS A 9 -10.48 -1.50 18.11
CA LYS A 9 -10.87 -2.06 19.42
C LYS A 9 -9.99 -1.59 20.57
N GLY A 10 -8.66 -1.54 20.39
CA GLY A 10 -7.73 -1.09 21.43
C GLY A 10 -7.75 0.43 21.64
N MET A 11 -7.99 1.23 20.57
CA MET A 11 -8.02 2.68 20.69
C MET A 11 -9.33 3.20 21.29
N VAL A 12 -10.45 2.53 21.04
CA VAL A 12 -11.75 2.88 21.63
C VAL A 12 -11.69 2.83 23.17
N GLU A 13 -10.94 1.88 23.72
CA GLU A 13 -10.76 1.75 25.17
C GLU A 13 -9.96 2.90 25.79
N CYS A 14 -9.21 3.65 24.99
CA CYS A 14 -8.42 4.81 25.43
C CYS A 14 -9.20 6.14 25.37
N LEU A 15 -10.44 6.14 24.87
CA LEU A 15 -11.24 7.34 24.74
C LEU A 15 -11.71 7.86 26.10
N ASN A 16 -11.31 9.10 26.43
CA ASN A 16 -11.63 9.72 27.71
C ASN A 16 -12.85 10.65 27.60
N GLU A 17 -13.95 10.26 28.22
CA GLU A 17 -15.21 11.04 28.23
C GLU A 17 -15.10 12.39 28.95
N ASN A 18 -14.10 12.60 29.81
CA ASN A 18 -13.90 13.87 30.53
C ASN A 18 -13.34 14.99 29.63
N ILE A 19 -12.87 14.67 28.41
CA ILE A 19 -12.42 15.66 27.44
C ILE A 19 -13.66 16.38 26.86
N LYS A 20 -13.78 17.67 27.17
CA LYS A 20 -14.95 18.49 26.78
C LYS A 20 -14.93 18.87 25.29
N TYR A 21 -13.77 19.28 24.79
CA TYR A 21 -13.61 19.74 23.40
C TYR A 21 -12.86 18.68 22.60
N ARG A 22 -13.50 18.22 21.52
CA ARG A 22 -12.99 17.09 20.71
C ARG A 22 -13.08 17.47 19.25
N LEU A 23 -12.00 17.29 18.50
CA LEU A 23 -11.94 17.49 17.07
C LEU A 23 -11.38 16.24 16.43
N ALA A 24 -12.08 15.71 15.42
CA ALA A 24 -11.67 14.58 14.61
C ALA A 24 -11.52 15.02 13.16
N LEU A 25 -10.37 14.74 12.57
CA LEU A 25 -10.09 14.94 11.15
C LEU A 25 -9.81 13.58 10.51
N SER A 26 -10.44 13.29 9.39
CA SER A 26 -10.19 12.08 8.61
C SER A 26 -10.71 12.24 7.19
N ALA A 27 -9.94 11.80 6.22
CA ALA A 27 -10.40 11.69 4.83
C ALA A 27 -11.47 10.60 4.68
N THR A 28 -11.43 9.56 5.51
CA THR A 28 -12.33 8.39 5.46
C THR A 28 -12.78 8.03 6.87
N ILE A 29 -13.83 8.68 7.36
CA ILE A 29 -14.31 8.43 8.72
C ILE A 29 -14.94 7.03 8.88
N GLU A 30 -15.54 6.50 7.82
CA GLU A 30 -16.17 5.19 7.82
C GLU A 30 -15.12 4.08 7.67
N ARG A 31 -15.09 3.18 8.64
CA ARG A 31 -14.14 2.07 8.67
C ARG A 31 -14.63 0.91 7.81
N HIS A 32 -13.78 0.43 6.90
CA HIS A 32 -14.12 -0.68 6.02
C HIS A 32 -14.44 -1.95 6.82
N ARG A 33 -15.65 -2.49 6.67
CA ARG A 33 -16.17 -3.70 7.35
C ARG A 33 -16.14 -3.65 8.87
N ASP A 34 -16.09 -2.45 9.46
CA ASP A 34 -16.06 -2.24 10.91
C ASP A 34 -17.07 -1.15 11.32
N LYS A 35 -18.35 -1.53 11.25
CA LYS A 35 -19.46 -0.64 11.64
C LYS A 35 -19.37 -0.25 13.12
N SER A 36 -19.01 -1.19 13.99
CA SER A 36 -18.91 -0.92 15.43
C SER A 36 -17.84 0.12 15.76
N GLY A 37 -16.68 0.08 15.07
CA GLY A 37 -15.65 1.09 15.20
C GLY A 37 -16.09 2.45 14.66
N THR A 38 -16.78 2.48 13.53
CA THR A 38 -17.39 3.72 13.01
C THR A 38 -18.39 4.33 13.99
N ASP A 39 -19.31 3.51 14.51
CA ASP A 39 -20.30 3.95 15.50
C ASP A 39 -19.64 4.49 16.79
N ALA A 40 -18.52 3.92 17.22
CA ALA A 40 -17.77 4.39 18.38
C ALA A 40 -17.17 5.78 18.14
N ILE A 41 -16.64 6.05 16.95
CA ILE A 41 -16.13 7.39 16.58
C ILE A 41 -17.25 8.43 16.65
N PHE A 42 -18.38 8.18 16.01
CA PHE A 42 -19.50 9.11 16.02
C PHE A 42 -20.10 9.30 17.42
N ARG A 43 -20.13 8.26 18.23
CA ARG A 43 -20.57 8.39 19.64
C ARG A 43 -19.66 9.32 20.42
N TYR A 44 -18.34 9.23 20.22
CA TYR A 44 -17.37 10.01 20.96
C TYR A 44 -17.24 11.45 20.45
N PHE A 45 -17.13 11.65 19.14
CA PHE A 45 -16.95 12.99 18.53
C PHE A 45 -18.25 13.67 18.16
N LYS A 46 -19.40 12.97 18.25
CA LYS A 46 -20.73 13.44 17.85
C LYS A 46 -20.86 13.63 16.35
N ASP A 47 -21.53 14.69 15.92
CA ASP A 47 -21.90 14.90 14.52
C ASP A 47 -20.74 15.41 13.66
N ARG A 48 -20.82 15.15 12.36
CA ARG A 48 -19.92 15.74 11.38
C ARG A 48 -20.26 17.22 11.22
N CYS A 49 -19.35 18.11 11.59
CA CYS A 49 -19.56 19.56 11.51
C CYS A 49 -19.21 20.14 10.13
N ILE A 50 -18.21 19.55 9.44
CA ILE A 50 -17.76 19.98 8.12
C ILE A 50 -17.48 18.75 7.27
N GLU A 51 -17.86 18.83 6.01
CA GLU A 51 -17.44 17.91 4.96
C GLU A 51 -16.81 18.73 3.83
N TYR A 52 -15.57 18.35 3.46
CA TYR A 52 -14.81 19.01 2.42
C TYR A 52 -14.39 17.95 1.38
N PRO A 53 -15.26 17.71 0.38
CA PRO A 53 -15.02 16.66 -0.62
C PRO A 53 -13.84 16.99 -1.53
N LEU A 54 -13.25 15.94 -2.10
CA LEU A 54 -12.08 16.02 -2.98
C LEU A 54 -12.32 16.93 -4.19
N GLU A 55 -13.50 16.83 -4.80
CA GLU A 55 -13.90 17.63 -5.96
C GLU A 55 -13.85 19.11 -5.63
N ARG A 56 -14.43 19.50 -4.50
CA ARG A 56 -14.43 20.88 -4.03
C ARG A 56 -13.01 21.40 -3.74
N ALA A 57 -12.16 20.54 -3.15
CA ALA A 57 -10.79 20.90 -2.86
C ALA A 57 -9.95 21.14 -4.14
N ILE A 58 -10.24 20.40 -5.21
CA ILE A 58 -9.64 20.59 -6.54
C ILE A 58 -10.18 21.87 -7.22
N GLU A 59 -11.49 22.08 -7.20
CA GLU A 59 -12.14 23.27 -7.76
C GLU A 59 -11.65 24.58 -7.11
N GLU A 60 -11.45 24.56 -5.79
CA GLU A 60 -10.92 25.69 -5.02
C GLU A 60 -9.40 25.84 -5.11
N GLY A 61 -8.69 24.96 -5.84
CA GLY A 61 -7.23 25.01 -6.03
C GLY A 61 -6.42 24.58 -4.78
N ASN A 62 -7.06 23.98 -3.77
CA ASN A 62 -6.39 23.47 -2.58
C ASN A 62 -5.76 22.09 -2.81
N LEU A 63 -6.18 21.38 -3.84
CA LEU A 63 -5.57 20.13 -4.32
C LEU A 63 -5.35 20.21 -5.84
N CYS A 64 -4.29 19.54 -6.32
CA CYS A 64 -4.01 19.42 -7.74
C CYS A 64 -5.00 18.48 -8.44
N GLN A 65 -5.22 18.71 -9.73
CA GLN A 65 -5.89 17.73 -10.58
C GLN A 65 -5.04 16.48 -10.70
N TYR A 66 -5.68 15.33 -10.85
CA TYR A 66 -5.00 14.05 -11.04
C TYR A 66 -5.73 13.20 -12.07
N GLU A 67 -4.98 12.29 -12.68
CA GLU A 67 -5.51 11.25 -13.53
C GLU A 67 -5.29 9.88 -12.85
N TYR A 68 -6.28 9.02 -12.88
CA TYR A 68 -6.21 7.68 -12.31
C TYR A 68 -6.23 6.63 -13.42
N HIS A 69 -5.11 5.93 -13.60
CA HIS A 69 -4.95 4.88 -14.60
C HIS A 69 -4.86 3.51 -13.95
N ILE A 70 -5.74 2.60 -14.36
CA ILE A 70 -5.71 1.20 -13.91
C ILE A 70 -4.95 0.38 -14.94
N ILE A 71 -3.89 -0.29 -14.51
CA ILE A 71 -3.11 -1.20 -15.33
C ILE A 71 -3.35 -2.62 -14.83
N TYR A 72 -3.86 -3.49 -15.72
CA TYR A 72 -4.09 -4.88 -15.40
C TYR A 72 -2.82 -5.69 -15.64
N SER A 73 -2.38 -6.46 -14.63
CA SER A 73 -1.32 -7.45 -14.76
C SER A 73 -1.89 -8.86 -14.58
N PHE A 74 -1.28 -9.82 -15.25
CA PHE A 74 -1.71 -11.20 -15.24
C PHE A 74 -0.66 -12.09 -14.58
N LEU A 75 -1.11 -13.16 -13.95
CA LEU A 75 -0.23 -14.22 -13.48
C LEU A 75 0.19 -15.08 -14.68
N SER A 76 1.46 -15.44 -14.74
CA SER A 76 1.94 -16.47 -15.66
C SER A 76 1.30 -17.82 -15.36
N ASP A 77 1.35 -18.77 -16.29
CA ASP A 77 0.75 -20.09 -16.08
C ASP A 77 1.31 -20.82 -14.85
N LYS A 78 2.61 -20.65 -14.57
CA LYS A 78 3.26 -21.18 -13.37
C LYS A 78 2.70 -20.54 -12.10
N GLU A 79 2.64 -19.20 -12.05
CA GLU A 79 2.10 -18.44 -10.93
C GLU A 79 0.63 -18.75 -10.70
N LEU A 80 -0.15 -18.84 -11.77
CA LEU A 80 -1.58 -19.17 -11.70
C LEU A 80 -1.79 -20.59 -11.16
N SER A 81 -1.02 -21.56 -11.64
CA SER A 81 -1.09 -22.94 -11.19
C SER A 81 -0.79 -23.03 -9.68
N GLU A 82 0.24 -22.33 -9.22
CA GLU A 82 0.63 -22.28 -7.81
C GLU A 82 -0.43 -21.55 -6.96
N TYR A 83 -0.98 -20.44 -7.46
CA TYR A 83 -2.08 -19.73 -6.81
C TYR A 83 -3.31 -20.61 -6.61
N ILE A 84 -3.68 -21.38 -7.64
CA ILE A 84 -4.80 -22.32 -7.57
C ILE A 84 -4.52 -23.45 -6.57
N ARG A 85 -3.30 -24.02 -6.60
CA ARG A 85 -2.86 -25.06 -5.65
C ARG A 85 -3.01 -24.57 -4.20
N ILE A 86 -2.43 -23.43 -3.88
CA ILE A 86 -2.50 -22.85 -2.53
C ILE A 86 -3.95 -22.52 -2.15
N THR A 87 -4.75 -22.02 -3.09
CA THR A 87 -6.17 -21.73 -2.83
C THR A 87 -6.96 -22.99 -2.45
N LYS A 88 -6.70 -24.11 -3.13
CA LYS A 88 -7.31 -25.40 -2.80
C LYS A 88 -6.87 -25.92 -1.42
N GLU A 89 -5.58 -25.77 -1.07
CA GLU A 89 -5.09 -26.15 0.25
C GLU A 89 -5.69 -25.26 1.34
N MET A 90 -5.75 -23.96 1.12
CA MET A 90 -6.35 -23.00 2.05
C MET A 90 -7.83 -23.29 2.31
N SER A 91 -8.56 -23.72 1.30
CA SER A 91 -10.00 -24.03 1.43
C SER A 91 -10.28 -25.15 2.44
N LYS A 92 -9.31 -26.05 2.67
CA LYS A 92 -9.40 -27.15 3.65
C LYS A 92 -9.08 -26.71 5.07
N CYS A 93 -8.55 -25.49 5.26
CA CYS A 93 -8.08 -24.96 6.55
C CYS A 93 -9.13 -24.11 7.28
N TYR A 94 -10.38 -24.09 6.81
CA TYR A 94 -11.44 -23.40 7.52
C TYR A 94 -12.01 -24.22 8.66
N VAL A 95 -12.13 -23.58 9.82
CA VAL A 95 -12.72 -24.14 11.05
C VAL A 95 -13.86 -23.25 11.53
N ASN A 96 -14.86 -23.86 12.16
CA ASN A 96 -15.92 -23.10 12.82
C ASN A 96 -15.44 -22.67 14.22
N LYS A 97 -15.35 -21.36 14.44
CA LYS A 97 -15.02 -20.80 15.75
C LYS A 97 -16.08 -19.75 16.12
N ASN A 98 -16.81 -20.01 17.20
CA ASN A 98 -17.90 -19.15 17.69
C ASN A 98 -18.97 -18.87 16.62
N GLY A 99 -19.42 -19.89 15.89
CA GLY A 99 -20.44 -19.78 14.84
C GLY A 99 -19.95 -19.07 13.56
N LYS A 100 -18.68 -18.68 13.46
CA LYS A 100 -18.08 -18.06 12.29
C LYS A 100 -17.01 -18.94 11.67
N ARG A 101 -17.04 -19.07 10.35
CA ARG A 101 -16.03 -19.78 9.57
C ARG A 101 -14.74 -18.95 9.50
N LYS A 102 -13.65 -19.43 10.08
CA LYS A 102 -12.36 -18.73 10.10
C LYS A 102 -11.24 -19.68 9.65
N LEU A 103 -10.18 -19.13 9.10
CA LEU A 103 -8.96 -19.88 8.81
C LEU A 103 -8.24 -20.21 10.12
N ASN A 104 -7.75 -21.46 10.25
CA ASN A 104 -6.78 -21.83 11.27
C ASN A 104 -5.41 -21.23 10.96
N GLU A 105 -4.39 -21.44 11.79
CA GLU A 105 -3.05 -20.86 11.62
C GLU A 105 -2.40 -21.29 10.30
N VAL A 106 -2.54 -22.57 9.93
CA VAL A 106 -2.03 -23.07 8.63
C VAL A 106 -2.73 -22.36 7.46
N GLY A 107 -4.04 -22.19 7.55
CA GLY A 107 -4.82 -21.46 6.53
C GLY A 107 -4.42 -19.99 6.40
N LYS A 108 -4.07 -19.33 7.51
CA LYS A 108 -3.53 -17.97 7.48
C LYS A 108 -2.17 -17.90 6.76
N LEU A 109 -1.27 -18.84 7.03
CA LEU A 109 0.01 -18.94 6.31
C LEU A 109 -0.20 -19.15 4.82
N LYS A 110 -1.14 -20.02 4.42
CA LYS A 110 -1.53 -20.22 3.02
C LYS A 110 -2.11 -18.96 2.39
N ALA A 111 -2.90 -18.19 3.12
CA ALA A 111 -3.41 -16.90 2.65
C ALA A 111 -2.27 -15.90 2.41
N PHE A 112 -1.25 -15.87 3.26
CA PHE A 112 -0.05 -15.05 3.05
C PHE A 112 0.74 -15.51 1.82
N GLN A 113 0.98 -16.81 1.64
CA GLN A 113 1.66 -17.35 0.46
C GLN A 113 0.92 -16.95 -0.82
N ARG A 114 -0.41 -17.14 -0.87
CA ARG A 114 -1.24 -16.74 -2.01
C ARG A 114 -1.14 -15.24 -2.32
N ARG A 115 -1.15 -14.41 -1.28
CA ARG A 115 -1.01 -12.95 -1.42
C ARG A 115 0.35 -12.55 -2.00
N ARG A 116 1.43 -13.28 -1.63
CA ARG A 116 2.78 -13.04 -2.15
C ARG A 116 2.87 -13.31 -3.66
N ILE A 117 2.21 -14.35 -4.18
CA ILE A 117 2.16 -14.61 -5.62
C ILE A 117 1.57 -13.42 -6.37
N ILE A 118 0.43 -12.89 -5.91
CA ILE A 118 -0.19 -11.73 -6.54
C ILE A 118 0.71 -10.49 -6.42
N ALA A 119 1.30 -10.25 -5.24
CA ALA A 119 2.15 -9.09 -5.02
C ALA A 119 3.43 -9.14 -5.86
N GLY A 120 4.03 -10.34 -6.00
CA GLY A 120 5.26 -10.58 -6.73
C GLY A 120 5.10 -11.00 -8.19
N ALA A 121 3.90 -10.86 -8.78
CA ALA A 121 3.66 -11.23 -10.18
C ALA A 121 4.67 -10.56 -11.12
N LYS A 122 5.39 -11.36 -11.90
CA LYS A 122 6.50 -10.93 -12.77
C LYS A 122 6.08 -9.89 -13.80
N ASP A 123 4.90 -10.07 -14.38
CA ASP A 123 4.33 -9.17 -15.38
C ASP A 123 4.28 -7.70 -14.92
N LYS A 124 4.17 -7.45 -13.61
CA LYS A 124 4.10 -6.10 -13.04
C LYS A 124 5.32 -5.25 -13.32
N ILE A 125 6.51 -5.82 -13.28
CA ILE A 125 7.76 -5.08 -13.51
C ILE A 125 7.84 -4.65 -14.97
N GLY A 126 7.52 -5.55 -15.89
CA GLY A 126 7.49 -5.23 -17.33
C GLY A 126 6.43 -4.19 -17.68
N LEU A 127 5.24 -4.27 -17.07
CA LEU A 127 4.19 -3.27 -17.24
C LEU A 127 4.58 -1.92 -16.64
N LEU A 128 5.20 -1.89 -15.47
CA LEU A 128 5.72 -0.68 -14.86
C LEU A 128 6.74 -0.02 -15.76
N LYS A 129 7.73 -0.77 -16.29
CA LYS A 129 8.70 -0.27 -17.26
C LYS A 129 8.02 0.41 -18.44
N LYS A 130 7.15 -0.32 -19.12
CA LYS A 130 6.41 0.18 -20.28
C LYS A 130 5.61 1.46 -19.96
N TYR A 131 5.02 1.53 -18.76
CA TYR A 131 4.28 2.71 -18.34
C TYR A 131 5.19 3.90 -18.04
N MET A 132 6.35 3.66 -17.41
CA MET A 132 7.31 4.69 -17.04
C MET A 132 8.12 5.24 -18.22
N GLU A 133 8.23 4.50 -19.33
CA GLU A 133 8.97 4.95 -20.52
C GLU A 133 8.54 6.34 -21.00
N LYS A 134 7.26 6.68 -20.88
CA LYS A 134 6.73 8.00 -21.27
C LYS A 134 7.09 9.13 -20.29
N TYR A 135 7.59 8.80 -19.11
CA TYR A 135 7.95 9.75 -18.04
C TYR A 135 9.45 9.80 -17.79
N ARG A 136 10.29 9.34 -18.74
CA ARG A 136 11.75 9.26 -18.55
C ARG A 136 12.41 10.61 -18.24
N ASP A 137 11.85 11.69 -18.79
CA ASP A 137 12.37 13.04 -18.59
C ASP A 137 11.68 13.77 -17.43
N ASP A 138 10.71 13.12 -16.77
CA ASP A 138 9.98 13.67 -15.65
C ASP A 138 10.72 13.37 -14.31
N SER A 139 10.33 14.11 -13.28
CA SER A 139 10.83 13.95 -11.91
C SER A 139 9.67 13.85 -10.90
N HIS A 140 9.99 13.65 -9.63
CA HIS A 140 9.02 13.54 -8.53
C HIS A 140 8.06 12.37 -8.66
N ILE A 141 8.59 11.23 -9.11
CA ILE A 141 7.85 9.98 -9.31
C ILE A 141 8.00 9.10 -8.05
N LEU A 142 6.89 8.65 -7.48
CA LEU A 142 6.86 7.71 -6.36
C LEU A 142 6.38 6.34 -6.84
N VAL A 143 7.17 5.30 -6.55
CA VAL A 143 6.84 3.91 -6.88
C VAL A 143 6.73 3.08 -5.62
N TYR A 144 5.53 2.63 -5.29
CA TYR A 144 5.31 1.75 -4.14
C TYR A 144 5.44 0.29 -4.53
N CYS A 145 6.43 -0.38 -3.96
CA CYS A 145 6.69 -1.81 -4.15
C CYS A 145 6.06 -2.66 -3.05
N GLY A 146 5.75 -3.91 -3.38
CA GLY A 146 5.36 -4.89 -2.39
C GLY A 146 6.55 -5.36 -1.54
N ALA A 147 6.34 -5.63 -0.26
CA ALA A 147 7.32 -6.28 0.62
C ALA A 147 7.43 -7.79 0.26
N THR A 148 7.83 -8.10 -0.95
CA THR A 148 7.90 -9.47 -1.48
C THR A 148 9.18 -9.69 -2.25
N LYS A 149 9.55 -10.97 -2.42
CA LYS A 149 10.62 -11.40 -3.30
C LYS A 149 10.05 -11.84 -4.63
N VAL A 150 10.78 -11.60 -5.68
CA VAL A 150 10.49 -12.00 -7.07
C VAL A 150 11.72 -12.72 -7.60
N ILE A 151 11.54 -13.69 -8.49
CA ILE A 151 12.66 -14.36 -9.17
C ILE A 151 13.22 -13.42 -10.23
N ASP A 152 14.50 -13.08 -10.12
CA ASP A 152 15.22 -12.35 -11.16
C ASP A 152 15.38 -13.27 -12.39
N GLU A 153 14.93 -12.83 -13.55
CA GLU A 153 14.97 -13.60 -14.78
C GLU A 153 16.40 -13.82 -15.32
N ASN A 154 17.35 -12.97 -14.88
CA ASN A 154 18.75 -13.06 -15.34
C ASN A 154 19.59 -13.99 -14.46
N THR A 155 19.28 -14.07 -13.16
CA THR A 155 20.09 -14.84 -12.20
C THR A 155 19.37 -16.07 -11.67
N ASP A 156 18.06 -16.18 -11.91
CA ASP A 156 17.16 -17.21 -11.36
C ASP A 156 17.12 -17.23 -9.82
N GLU A 157 17.58 -16.14 -9.18
CA GLU A 157 17.58 -15.94 -7.72
C GLU A 157 16.38 -15.13 -7.25
N GLU A 158 15.94 -15.37 -6.01
CA GLU A 158 14.90 -14.56 -5.38
C GLU A 158 15.46 -13.25 -4.84
N GLU A 159 15.09 -12.14 -5.46
CA GLU A 159 15.41 -10.79 -4.98
C GLU A 159 14.20 -10.04 -4.42
N LYS A 160 14.45 -9.02 -3.59
CA LYS A 160 13.39 -8.12 -3.15
C LYS A 160 12.87 -7.34 -4.36
N GLN A 161 11.56 -7.27 -4.53
CA GLN A 161 10.90 -6.57 -5.64
C GLN A 161 11.42 -5.15 -5.84
N ILE A 162 11.67 -4.40 -4.75
CA ILE A 162 12.17 -3.04 -4.81
C ILE A 162 13.56 -2.97 -5.48
N LEU A 163 14.44 -3.95 -5.28
CA LEU A 163 15.77 -3.98 -5.89
C LEU A 163 15.68 -4.20 -7.40
N LEU A 164 14.82 -5.13 -7.84
CA LEU A 164 14.57 -5.37 -9.26
C LEU A 164 13.94 -4.16 -9.94
N VAL A 165 13.01 -3.48 -9.27
CA VAL A 165 12.40 -2.25 -9.78
C VAL A 165 13.43 -1.15 -9.91
N ASN A 166 14.31 -0.94 -8.90
CA ASN A 166 15.37 0.08 -8.97
C ASN A 166 16.33 -0.22 -10.12
N LYS A 167 16.79 -1.45 -10.24
CA LYS A 167 17.66 -1.89 -11.32
C LYS A 167 17.04 -1.64 -12.70
N MET A 168 15.77 -1.99 -12.88
CA MET A 168 15.04 -1.70 -14.11
C MET A 168 14.97 -0.21 -14.42
N ILE A 169 14.66 0.63 -13.39
CA ILE A 169 14.56 2.07 -13.56
C ILE A 169 15.93 2.69 -13.92
N GLU A 170 16.99 2.27 -13.26
CA GLU A 170 18.34 2.79 -13.46
C GLU A 170 18.96 2.27 -14.76
N ASP A 171 19.02 0.95 -14.93
CA ASP A 171 19.74 0.32 -16.03
C ASP A 171 19.01 0.39 -17.38
N GLU A 172 17.67 0.26 -17.34
CA GLU A 172 16.89 0.13 -18.58
C GLU A 172 16.18 1.45 -18.98
N LEU A 173 15.77 2.27 -18.00
CA LEU A 173 15.16 3.56 -18.27
C LEU A 173 16.14 4.73 -18.19
N GLY A 174 17.32 4.54 -17.57
CA GLY A 174 18.34 5.58 -17.41
C GLY A 174 17.90 6.70 -16.47
N MET A 175 16.96 6.43 -15.55
CA MET A 175 16.44 7.43 -14.59
C MET A 175 17.17 7.32 -13.26
N SER A 176 17.42 8.46 -12.62
CA SER A 176 17.99 8.48 -11.27
C SER A 176 16.96 8.02 -10.24
N VAL A 177 17.27 6.93 -9.52
CA VAL A 177 16.34 6.33 -8.55
C VAL A 177 17.02 6.11 -7.20
N HIS A 178 16.26 6.29 -6.12
CA HIS A 178 16.70 5.90 -4.78
C HIS A 178 15.59 5.14 -4.06
N LYS A 179 15.97 4.21 -3.19
CA LYS A 179 15.03 3.51 -2.31
C LYS A 179 14.72 4.37 -1.08
N PHE A 180 13.51 4.23 -0.56
CA PHE A 180 13.06 4.85 0.68
C PHE A 180 12.32 3.80 1.50
N THR A 181 13.01 3.22 2.48
CA THR A 181 12.53 2.08 3.26
C THR A 181 12.66 2.35 4.77
N ALA A 182 12.49 1.33 5.59
CA ALA A 182 12.74 1.42 7.03
C ALA A 182 14.22 1.29 7.40
N ASP A 183 15.07 0.94 6.45
CA ASP A 183 16.50 0.69 6.68
C ASP A 183 17.31 2.01 6.82
N GLU A 184 16.83 3.09 6.19
CA GLU A 184 17.47 4.41 6.23
C GLU A 184 17.20 5.11 7.57
N ASP A 185 18.24 5.72 8.15
CA ASP A 185 18.11 6.53 9.34
C ASP A 185 17.45 7.91 9.07
N ILE A 186 17.24 8.71 10.12
CA ILE A 186 16.54 10.00 10.02
C ILE A 186 17.30 10.99 9.13
N TYR A 187 18.63 11.02 9.22
CA TYR A 187 19.48 11.95 8.45
C TYR A 187 19.54 11.54 6.98
N GLU A 188 19.67 10.25 6.73
CA GLU A 188 19.61 9.69 5.37
C GLU A 188 18.28 10.00 4.71
N ARG A 189 17.16 9.82 5.41
CA ARG A 189 15.81 10.13 4.90
C ARG A 189 15.66 11.62 4.58
N GLU A 190 16.16 12.48 5.42
CA GLU A 190 16.12 13.93 5.16
C GLU A 190 16.95 14.29 3.92
N THR A 191 18.13 13.72 3.78
CA THR A 191 18.99 13.90 2.60
C THR A 191 18.31 13.40 1.32
N ILE A 192 17.71 12.20 1.37
CA ILE A 192 16.99 11.61 0.23
C ILE A 192 15.82 12.52 -0.19
N ASN A 193 15.04 13.01 0.78
CA ASN A 193 13.93 13.92 0.52
C ASN A 193 14.40 15.22 -0.13
N GLN A 194 15.50 15.83 0.37
CA GLN A 194 16.06 17.05 -0.23
C GLN A 194 16.58 16.82 -1.65
N CYS A 195 17.19 15.66 -1.91
CA CYS A 195 17.63 15.29 -3.27
C CYS A 195 16.44 15.09 -4.21
N PHE A 196 15.37 14.47 -3.71
CA PHE A 196 14.15 14.26 -4.48
C PHE A 196 13.43 15.58 -4.78
N ASP A 197 13.29 16.48 -3.80
CA ASP A 197 12.71 17.81 -3.99
C ASP A 197 13.45 18.66 -5.03
N ARG A 198 14.77 18.46 -5.13
CA ARG A 198 15.61 19.16 -6.12
C ARG A 198 15.67 18.44 -7.47
N GLY A 199 14.97 17.32 -7.64
CA GLY A 199 14.98 16.51 -8.86
C GLY A 199 16.30 15.77 -9.11
N MET A 200 17.22 15.69 -8.12
CA MET A 200 18.44 14.89 -8.24
C MET A 200 18.13 13.38 -8.32
N TYR A 201 17.11 12.94 -7.61
CA TYR A 201 16.46 11.67 -7.81
C TYR A 201 15.13 11.91 -8.52
N GLN A 202 14.97 11.36 -9.73
CA GLN A 202 13.72 11.45 -10.47
C GLN A 202 12.66 10.57 -9.84
N VAL A 203 13.09 9.42 -9.29
CA VAL A 203 12.20 8.37 -8.76
C VAL A 203 12.60 8.01 -7.33
N LEU A 204 11.62 7.95 -6.44
CA LEU A 204 11.75 7.25 -5.16
C LEU A 204 10.92 5.97 -5.18
N THR A 205 11.55 4.86 -4.79
CA THR A 205 10.86 3.59 -4.59
C THR A 205 10.69 3.33 -3.11
N ALA A 206 9.50 2.96 -2.69
CA ALA A 206 9.19 2.73 -1.28
C ALA A 206 8.49 1.39 -1.06
N ILE A 207 8.66 0.84 0.13
CA ILE A 207 7.87 -0.28 0.62
C ILE A 207 6.95 0.26 1.71
N ARG A 208 5.68 -0.11 1.67
CA ARG A 208 4.75 0.24 2.75
C ARG A 208 5.21 -0.46 4.04
N CYS A 209 5.61 0.34 5.01
CA CYS A 209 5.97 -0.09 6.37
C CYS A 209 4.73 -0.22 7.23
#